data_a5c63e5e305c2c479298dd0b3287010f
#
_entry.id   a5c63e5e305c2c479298dd0b3287010f
#
_cell.length_a   1.000
_cell.length_b   1.000
_cell.length_c   1.000
_cell.angle_alpha   90.00
_cell.angle_beta   90.00
_cell.angle_gamma   90.00
#
_symmetry.space_group_name_H-M   'P 1'
#
loop_
_entity.id
_entity.type
_entity.pdbx_description
1 polymer ?
#
loop_
_entity_poly.entity_id
_entity_poly.type
_entity_poly.pdbx_seq_one_letter_code
_entity_poly.pdbx_strand_id
1 'polypeptide(L)'
;MRRFRRPALLLLFALALLPGLASAGDGDVPVSGQTIIGQDERVQIADTTLYPFSAMVFIELLDEFGEPFGSCSGTFIGPDAVLTAGHCLWDADYGTWAADGYRLVPGKDGEVEPFGWDYAEDWWVPDLYAETGSVEWDWGVIRLPDDSLSVDAGWMPVAVLGDDTLRALDFQPAIVGYPADQDLGTMWGVSRAFFEIVEDFRLFYDIDTAPGQSGSAIWSLADGPHFAKVVGIHTQGVAAGTLNNGSRMDLELLDDLLTACEVMGCTIEFEIEDLAPPPLPFGVLLPAIARD
;
A
#
# COMPACT_ATOMS: atom_id res chain seq x y z
N MET A 1 -26.77 17.71 78.43
CA MET A 1 -26.47 16.87 77.23
C MET A 1 -25.18 17.36 76.61
N ARG A 2 -24.06 16.71 76.94
CA ARG A 2 -22.72 17.07 76.44
C ARG A 2 -22.37 16.10 75.29
N ARG A 3 -22.13 16.61 74.04
CA ARG A 3 -21.66 15.82 72.90
C ARG A 3 -20.15 15.73 72.92
N PHE A 4 -19.62 14.53 73.06
CA PHE A 4 -18.20 14.20 72.90
C PHE A 4 -17.84 14.14 71.40
N ARG A 5 -16.89 14.97 70.96
CA ARG A 5 -16.22 14.86 69.65
C ARG A 5 -15.04 13.93 69.82
N ARG A 6 -15.01 12.87 69.02
CA ARG A 6 -13.84 11.99 68.84
C ARG A 6 -12.93 12.55 67.76
N PRO A 7 -11.60 12.57 67.91
CA PRO A 7 -10.68 12.98 66.90
C PRO A 7 -10.50 11.83 65.87
N ALA A 8 -10.54 12.16 64.54
CA ALA A 8 -10.23 11.24 63.46
C ALA A 8 -8.71 11.13 63.35
N LEU A 9 -8.23 9.90 63.45
CA LEU A 9 -6.82 9.53 63.26
C LEU A 9 -6.61 9.32 61.75
N LEU A 10 -5.86 10.22 61.10
CA LEU A 10 -5.42 10.08 59.71
C LEU A 10 -4.25 9.08 59.64
N LEU A 11 -4.51 7.87 59.17
CA LEU A 11 -3.45 6.94 58.77
C LEU A 11 -2.99 7.32 57.35
N LEU A 12 -1.77 7.84 57.24
CA LEU A 12 -1.03 7.99 56.00
C LEU A 12 -0.52 6.60 55.57
N PHE A 13 -1.15 6.00 54.53
CA PHE A 13 -0.58 4.88 53.83
C PHE A 13 0.46 5.41 52.83
N ALA A 14 1.74 5.17 53.13
CA ALA A 14 2.80 5.32 52.14
C ALA A 14 2.71 4.19 51.13
N LEU A 15 2.25 4.49 49.91
CA LEU A 15 2.24 3.57 48.77
C LEU A 15 3.66 3.49 48.22
N ALA A 16 4.39 2.42 48.53
CA ALA A 16 5.66 2.11 47.91
C ALA A 16 5.43 1.74 46.46
N LEU A 17 5.86 2.60 45.53
CA LEU A 17 5.95 2.28 44.09
C LEU A 17 7.10 1.27 43.92
N LEU A 18 6.74 0.01 43.73
CA LEU A 18 7.65 -1.00 43.13
C LEU A 18 7.76 -0.70 41.62
N PRO A 19 8.98 -0.62 41.06
CA PRO A 19 9.10 -0.56 39.60
C PRO A 19 8.63 -1.90 39.03
N GLY A 20 7.52 -1.85 38.29
CA GLY A 20 7.03 -2.98 37.51
C GLY A 20 8.10 -3.37 36.49
N LEU A 21 8.52 -4.61 36.51
CA LEU A 21 9.25 -5.25 35.44
C LEU A 21 8.36 -5.18 34.19
N ALA A 22 8.73 -4.32 33.25
CA ALA A 22 8.17 -4.32 31.92
C ALA A 22 8.55 -5.67 31.29
N SER A 23 7.54 -6.49 31.02
CA SER A 23 7.65 -7.63 30.13
C SER A 23 8.06 -7.07 28.76
N ALA A 24 9.19 -7.52 28.23
CA ALA A 24 9.52 -7.30 26.84
C ALA A 24 8.51 -8.14 26.04
N GLY A 25 7.46 -7.49 25.57
CA GLY A 25 6.60 -8.00 24.50
C GLY A 25 7.42 -7.99 23.21
N ASP A 26 7.18 -9.00 22.36
CA ASP A 26 7.71 -9.10 21.00
C ASP A 26 7.58 -7.73 20.32
N GLY A 27 8.73 -7.26 19.79
CA GLY A 27 8.83 -5.87 19.41
C GLY A 27 8.04 -5.58 18.13
N ASP A 28 6.88 -4.98 18.29
CA ASP A 28 6.30 -4.15 17.25
C ASP A 28 7.29 -3.04 16.94
N VAL A 29 7.91 -3.11 15.78
CA VAL A 29 8.72 -2.00 15.27
C VAL A 29 7.73 -0.85 15.07
N PRO A 30 7.87 0.29 15.79
CA PRO A 30 6.93 1.37 15.64
C PRO A 30 6.87 1.79 14.18
N VAL A 31 5.68 1.75 13.59
CA VAL A 31 5.43 2.21 12.23
C VAL A 31 5.68 3.72 12.22
N SER A 32 6.63 4.17 11.42
CA SER A 32 6.81 5.59 11.14
C SER A 32 6.17 5.88 9.78
N GLY A 33 5.64 7.10 9.61
CA GLY A 33 5.19 7.56 8.30
C GLY A 33 6.29 7.39 7.24
N GLN A 34 5.90 7.39 5.99
CA GLN A 34 6.78 7.37 4.82
C GLN A 34 7.91 8.39 4.98
N THR A 35 9.12 8.08 4.52
CA THR A 35 10.28 8.88 4.86
C THR A 35 11.18 9.15 3.64
N ILE A 36 11.82 10.32 3.68
CA ILE A 36 12.95 10.66 2.83
C ILE A 36 14.20 10.03 3.45
N ILE A 37 14.93 9.24 2.68
CA ILE A 37 16.09 8.47 3.11
C ILE A 37 17.36 9.22 2.67
N GLY A 38 17.94 10.02 3.56
CA GLY A 38 19.10 10.82 3.24
C GLY A 38 18.76 12.13 2.54
N GLN A 39 19.11 12.26 1.26
CA GLN A 39 18.77 13.41 0.42
C GLN A 39 17.54 13.05 -0.43
N ASP A 40 16.59 13.96 -0.54
CA ASP A 40 15.43 13.77 -1.41
C ASP A 40 15.87 13.66 -2.88
N GLU A 41 15.64 12.52 -3.49
CA GLU A 41 15.99 12.22 -4.87
C GLU A 41 14.76 12.08 -5.78
N ARG A 42 13.56 12.34 -5.24
CA ARG A 42 12.33 12.35 -6.06
C ARG A 42 12.40 13.45 -7.10
N VAL A 43 11.87 13.17 -8.26
CA VAL A 43 11.71 14.15 -9.35
C VAL A 43 10.25 14.29 -9.71
N GLN A 44 9.84 15.53 -10.04
CA GLN A 44 8.51 15.77 -10.57
C GLN A 44 8.38 15.16 -11.96
N ILE A 45 7.27 14.47 -12.21
CA ILE A 45 6.95 13.92 -13.53
C ILE A 45 6.52 15.07 -14.43
N ALA A 46 7.29 15.30 -15.51
CA ALA A 46 7.12 16.46 -16.39
C ALA A 46 5.91 16.32 -17.34
N ASP A 47 5.51 15.11 -17.66
CA ASP A 47 4.34 14.84 -18.53
C ASP A 47 3.59 13.63 -17.98
N THR A 48 2.55 13.90 -17.22
CA THR A 48 1.71 12.91 -16.56
C THR A 48 0.74 12.21 -17.52
N THR A 49 0.65 12.70 -18.76
CA THR A 49 -0.22 12.11 -19.79
C THR A 49 0.41 10.92 -20.51
N LEU A 50 1.71 10.71 -20.30
CA LEU A 50 2.44 9.59 -20.91
C LEU A 50 2.31 8.33 -20.06
N TYR A 51 1.96 7.21 -20.70
CA TYR A 51 1.99 5.89 -20.05
C TYR A 51 3.43 5.52 -19.63
N PRO A 52 3.68 4.97 -18.43
CA PRO A 52 2.68 4.49 -17.48
C PRO A 52 2.19 5.54 -16.45
N PHE A 53 2.69 6.77 -16.48
CA PHE A 53 2.33 7.82 -15.50
C PHE A 53 0.85 8.18 -15.59
N SER A 54 0.25 8.11 -16.79
CA SER A 54 -1.18 8.34 -16.99
C SER A 54 -2.09 7.39 -16.20
N ALA A 55 -1.61 6.17 -15.89
CA ALA A 55 -2.34 5.20 -15.09
C ALA A 55 -2.25 5.44 -13.57
N MET A 56 -1.39 6.40 -13.10
CA MET A 56 -1.32 6.78 -11.69
C MET A 56 -2.49 7.68 -11.33
N VAL A 57 -3.14 7.37 -10.20
CA VAL A 57 -4.39 8.02 -9.79
C VAL A 57 -4.17 8.84 -8.52
N PHE A 58 -4.53 10.12 -8.55
CA PHE A 58 -4.70 10.94 -7.35
C PHE A 58 -6.07 10.60 -6.75
N ILE A 59 -6.09 10.19 -5.50
CA ILE A 59 -7.29 9.80 -4.77
C ILE A 59 -7.60 10.88 -3.74
N GLU A 60 -8.69 11.61 -3.89
CA GLU A 60 -9.20 12.53 -2.89
C GLU A 60 -10.16 11.80 -1.95
N LEU A 61 -9.90 11.91 -0.64
CA LEU A 61 -10.76 11.39 0.41
C LEU A 61 -11.81 12.44 0.75
N LEU A 62 -13.08 12.06 0.65
CA LEU A 62 -14.21 12.99 0.80
C LEU A 62 -14.95 12.74 2.12
N ASP A 63 -15.37 13.82 2.78
CA ASP A 63 -16.22 13.78 3.95
C ASP A 63 -17.72 13.57 3.59
N GLU A 64 -18.60 13.55 4.61
CA GLU A 64 -20.04 13.39 4.44
C GLU A 64 -20.73 14.48 3.60
N PHE A 65 -20.04 15.60 3.35
CA PHE A 65 -20.53 16.71 2.52
C PHE A 65 -19.95 16.66 1.09
N GLY A 66 -19.04 15.72 0.81
CA GLY A 66 -18.33 15.59 -0.46
C GLY A 66 -17.13 16.55 -0.59
N GLU A 67 -16.65 17.13 0.54
CA GLU A 67 -15.49 18.01 0.54
C GLU A 67 -14.22 17.22 0.80
N PRO A 68 -13.12 17.48 0.06
CA PRO A 68 -11.88 16.75 0.24
C PRO A 68 -11.16 17.17 1.53
N PHE A 69 -10.73 16.19 2.33
CA PHE A 69 -9.98 16.40 3.57
C PHE A 69 -8.62 15.71 3.61
N GLY A 70 -8.33 14.83 2.66
CA GLY A 70 -7.09 14.09 2.55
C GLY A 70 -6.86 13.55 1.14
N SER A 71 -5.70 12.97 0.92
CA SER A 71 -5.38 12.33 -0.35
C SER A 71 -4.46 11.13 -0.19
N CYS A 72 -4.60 10.21 -1.11
CA CYS A 72 -3.74 9.06 -1.33
C CYS A 72 -3.35 8.96 -2.82
N SER A 73 -2.51 7.99 -3.12
CA SER A 73 -2.19 7.58 -4.48
C SER A 73 -2.83 6.23 -4.79
N GLY A 74 -3.05 5.97 -6.06
CA GLY A 74 -3.47 4.67 -6.57
C GLY A 74 -2.95 4.44 -7.97
N THR A 75 -3.30 3.29 -8.54
CA THR A 75 -2.91 2.93 -9.91
C THR A 75 -4.01 2.11 -10.54
N PHE A 76 -4.41 2.45 -11.77
CA PHE A 76 -5.27 1.60 -12.57
C PHE A 76 -4.60 0.27 -12.85
N ILE A 77 -5.27 -0.83 -12.50
CA ILE A 77 -4.82 -2.22 -12.72
C ILE A 77 -5.73 -3.00 -13.65
N GLY A 78 -6.73 -2.33 -14.18
CA GLY A 78 -7.72 -2.83 -15.11
C GLY A 78 -8.65 -1.71 -15.57
N PRO A 79 -9.65 -2.03 -16.39
CA PRO A 79 -10.53 -1.02 -17.00
C PRO A 79 -11.26 -0.15 -15.97
N ASP A 80 -11.67 -0.73 -14.84
CA ASP A 80 -12.52 -0.09 -13.83
C ASP A 80 -12.01 -0.30 -12.39
N ALA A 81 -10.76 -0.77 -12.24
CA ALA A 81 -10.17 -1.08 -10.95
C ALA A 81 -8.92 -0.25 -10.66
N VAL A 82 -8.88 0.39 -9.48
CA VAL A 82 -7.74 1.14 -8.95
C VAL A 82 -7.23 0.46 -7.68
N LEU A 83 -5.97 0.04 -7.70
CA LEU A 83 -5.26 -0.51 -6.54
C LEU A 83 -4.71 0.64 -5.68
N THR A 84 -4.82 0.51 -4.35
CA THR A 84 -4.32 1.50 -3.39
C THR A 84 -3.92 0.83 -2.07
N ALA A 85 -3.51 1.59 -1.06
CA ALA A 85 -3.25 1.08 0.29
C ALA A 85 -4.56 0.89 1.09
N GLY A 86 -4.58 -0.11 1.95
CA GLY A 86 -5.74 -0.41 2.80
C GLY A 86 -6.08 0.75 3.74
N HIS A 87 -5.06 1.38 4.34
CA HIS A 87 -5.26 2.52 5.24
C HIS A 87 -5.78 3.80 4.54
N CYS A 88 -5.76 3.86 3.20
CA CYS A 88 -6.44 4.90 2.45
C CYS A 88 -7.97 4.70 2.42
N LEU A 89 -8.42 3.46 2.65
CA LEU A 89 -9.84 3.09 2.57
C LEU A 89 -10.44 2.76 3.95
N TRP A 90 -9.65 2.18 4.84
CA TRP A 90 -10.10 1.70 6.15
C TRP A 90 -9.20 2.18 7.28
N ASP A 91 -9.80 2.82 8.28
CA ASP A 91 -9.15 3.19 9.52
C ASP A 91 -9.25 2.00 10.50
N ALA A 92 -8.18 1.22 10.62
CA ALA A 92 -8.14 0.03 11.46
C ALA A 92 -8.19 0.37 12.97
N ASP A 93 -7.74 1.56 13.37
CA ASP A 93 -7.77 2.00 14.77
C ASP A 93 -9.21 2.29 15.23
N TYR A 94 -10.05 2.81 14.34
CA TYR A 94 -11.43 3.13 14.63
C TYR A 94 -12.42 2.09 14.10
N GLY A 95 -11.99 1.15 13.25
CA GLY A 95 -12.82 0.09 12.66
C GLY A 95 -13.92 0.65 11.76
N THR A 96 -13.59 1.61 10.91
CA THR A 96 -14.52 2.29 10.02
C THR A 96 -13.86 2.65 8.69
N TRP A 97 -14.66 2.96 7.68
CA TRP A 97 -14.13 3.51 6.43
C TRP A 97 -13.39 4.83 6.69
N ALA A 98 -12.27 5.03 5.99
CA ALA A 98 -11.41 6.21 6.15
C ALA A 98 -12.05 7.48 5.58
N ALA A 99 -12.99 7.34 4.64
CA ALA A 99 -13.72 8.43 4.01
C ALA A 99 -15.17 8.00 3.68
N ASP A 100 -16.04 8.98 3.45
CA ASP A 100 -17.42 8.76 3.01
C ASP A 100 -17.55 8.59 1.49
N GLY A 101 -16.48 8.93 0.76
CA GLY A 101 -16.37 8.77 -0.68
C GLY A 101 -14.97 9.06 -1.19
N TYR A 102 -14.72 8.72 -2.45
CA TYR A 102 -13.44 8.93 -3.10
C TYR A 102 -13.64 9.53 -4.49
N ARG A 103 -12.83 10.56 -4.82
CA ARG A 103 -12.74 11.11 -6.16
C ARG A 103 -11.39 10.73 -6.76
N LEU A 104 -11.41 10.16 -7.96
CA LEU A 104 -10.25 9.58 -8.62
C LEU A 104 -9.86 10.38 -9.86
N VAL A 105 -8.62 10.83 -9.91
CA VAL A 105 -8.10 11.70 -10.97
C VAL A 105 -6.81 11.09 -11.55
N PRO A 106 -6.88 10.38 -12.67
CA PRO A 106 -5.70 9.80 -13.32
C PRO A 106 -4.83 10.89 -13.96
N GLY A 107 -3.51 10.71 -13.86
CA GLY A 107 -2.53 11.59 -14.49
C GLY A 107 -2.60 13.06 -14.05
N LYS A 108 -3.14 13.35 -12.85
CA LYS A 108 -3.28 14.73 -12.32
C LYS A 108 -1.93 15.47 -12.34
N ASP A 109 -1.93 16.74 -12.70
CA ASP A 109 -0.76 17.64 -12.63
C ASP A 109 -1.19 19.02 -12.08
N GLY A 110 -1.08 19.19 -10.77
CA GLY A 110 -1.58 20.37 -10.06
C GLY A 110 -3.08 20.55 -10.25
N GLU A 111 -3.48 21.65 -10.88
CA GLU A 111 -4.87 21.94 -11.21
C GLU A 111 -5.36 21.24 -12.49
N VAL A 112 -4.46 20.60 -13.25
CA VAL A 112 -4.80 19.96 -14.53
C VAL A 112 -5.23 18.53 -14.30
N GLU A 113 -6.37 18.15 -14.90
CA GLU A 113 -6.97 16.82 -14.85
C GLU A 113 -7.12 16.28 -16.29
N PRO A 114 -6.03 15.77 -16.86
CA PRO A 114 -5.93 15.54 -18.31
C PRO A 114 -6.92 14.51 -18.84
N PHE A 115 -7.32 13.55 -18.01
CA PHE A 115 -8.28 12.48 -18.35
C PHE A 115 -9.64 12.68 -17.68
N GLY A 116 -9.84 13.82 -16.97
CA GLY A 116 -11.01 14.03 -16.14
C GLY A 116 -10.93 13.29 -14.81
N TRP A 117 -12.07 13.01 -14.23
CA TRP A 117 -12.20 12.34 -12.93
C TRP A 117 -13.56 11.65 -12.81
N ASP A 118 -13.65 10.73 -11.87
CA ASP A 118 -14.92 10.12 -11.46
C ASP A 118 -14.93 9.81 -9.96
N TYR A 119 -16.11 9.47 -9.44
CA TYR A 119 -16.27 8.99 -8.07
C TYR A 119 -16.18 7.47 -8.03
N ALA A 120 -15.66 6.94 -6.91
CA ALA A 120 -15.73 5.53 -6.61
C ALA A 120 -17.18 5.06 -6.56
N GLU A 121 -17.46 3.90 -7.16
CA GLU A 121 -18.76 3.24 -7.03
C GLU A 121 -18.76 2.25 -5.87
N ASP A 122 -17.63 1.56 -5.64
CA ASP A 122 -17.45 0.61 -4.55
C ASP A 122 -15.97 0.51 -4.18
N TRP A 123 -15.65 0.01 -2.97
CA TRP A 123 -14.28 -0.20 -2.51
C TRP A 123 -14.21 -1.31 -1.48
N TRP A 124 -13.04 -1.95 -1.39
CA TRP A 124 -12.82 -3.11 -0.56
C TRP A 124 -11.40 -3.14 0.02
N VAL A 125 -11.26 -3.72 1.22
CA VAL A 125 -10.00 -4.04 1.88
C VAL A 125 -10.05 -5.49 2.39
N PRO A 126 -8.90 -6.19 2.57
CA PRO A 126 -8.88 -7.52 3.17
C PRO A 126 -9.50 -7.55 4.57
N ASP A 127 -10.26 -8.60 4.87
CA ASP A 127 -10.81 -8.82 6.22
C ASP A 127 -9.70 -8.81 7.30
N LEU A 128 -8.54 -9.44 7.01
CA LEU A 128 -7.39 -9.44 7.90
C LEU A 128 -6.86 -8.03 8.17
N TYR A 129 -6.85 -7.16 7.16
CA TYR A 129 -6.49 -5.75 7.38
C TYR A 129 -7.54 -5.05 8.24
N ALA A 130 -8.81 -5.19 7.91
CA ALA A 130 -9.90 -4.56 8.63
C ALA A 130 -9.98 -4.97 10.11
N GLU A 131 -9.65 -6.23 10.42
CA GLU A 131 -9.71 -6.78 11.78
C GLU A 131 -8.45 -6.49 12.61
N THR A 132 -7.27 -6.43 11.98
CA THR A 132 -5.98 -6.44 12.69
C THR A 132 -5.11 -5.22 12.44
N GLY A 133 -5.32 -4.48 11.35
CA GLY A 133 -4.42 -3.42 10.89
C GLY A 133 -3.04 -3.96 10.44
N SER A 134 -2.95 -5.26 10.10
CA SER A 134 -1.69 -5.90 9.73
C SER A 134 -1.11 -5.30 8.47
N VAL A 135 0.16 -4.92 8.54
CA VAL A 135 0.86 -4.21 7.46
C VAL A 135 1.11 -5.06 6.22
N GLU A 136 1.10 -6.38 6.35
CA GLU A 136 1.18 -7.31 5.23
C GLU A 136 -0.07 -7.22 4.34
N TRP A 137 -1.21 -6.90 4.95
CA TRP A 137 -2.53 -6.82 4.32
C TRP A 137 -2.99 -5.38 4.06
N ASP A 138 -2.10 -4.41 4.20
CA ASP A 138 -2.38 -2.99 3.98
C ASP A 138 -2.49 -2.68 2.47
N TRP A 139 -3.54 -3.20 1.84
CA TRP A 139 -3.90 -2.92 0.46
C TRP A 139 -5.42 -2.89 0.30
N GLY A 140 -5.88 -2.29 -0.78
CA GLY A 140 -7.30 -2.25 -1.12
C GLY A 140 -7.53 -1.92 -2.57
N VAL A 141 -8.76 -2.08 -3.02
CA VAL A 141 -9.17 -1.83 -4.40
C VAL A 141 -10.42 -0.97 -4.43
N ILE A 142 -10.46 -0.03 -5.37
CA ILE A 142 -11.60 0.83 -5.66
C ILE A 142 -12.13 0.44 -7.03
N ARG A 143 -13.45 0.29 -7.14
CA ARG A 143 -14.14 0.12 -8.41
C ARG A 143 -14.74 1.45 -8.88
N LEU A 144 -14.56 1.75 -10.16
CA LEU A 144 -15.23 2.85 -10.86
C LEU A 144 -16.52 2.38 -11.53
N PRO A 145 -17.46 3.30 -11.85
CA PRO A 145 -18.72 2.95 -12.50
C PRO A 145 -18.53 2.32 -13.89
N ASP A 146 -17.49 2.73 -14.60
CA ASP A 146 -17.15 2.25 -15.94
C ASP A 146 -15.66 2.48 -16.29
N ASP A 147 -15.27 2.20 -17.53
CA ASP A 147 -13.89 2.31 -18.05
C ASP A 147 -13.57 3.67 -18.69
N SER A 148 -14.42 4.67 -18.54
CA SER A 148 -14.32 5.96 -19.26
C SER A 148 -13.00 6.70 -19.00
N LEU A 149 -12.42 6.59 -17.79
CA LEU A 149 -11.14 7.22 -17.46
C LEU A 149 -9.95 6.38 -17.95
N SER A 150 -10.01 5.08 -17.75
CA SER A 150 -8.88 4.18 -18.02
C SER A 150 -8.66 3.90 -19.51
N VAL A 151 -9.69 4.01 -20.32
CA VAL A 151 -9.61 3.86 -21.79
C VAL A 151 -8.57 4.82 -22.40
N ASP A 152 -8.50 6.05 -21.89
CA ASP A 152 -7.55 7.05 -22.36
C ASP A 152 -6.26 7.09 -21.51
N ALA A 153 -6.36 6.83 -20.20
CA ALA A 153 -5.23 6.83 -19.28
C ALA A 153 -4.38 5.55 -19.37
N GLY A 154 -4.97 4.42 -19.70
CA GLY A 154 -4.36 3.09 -19.65
C GLY A 154 -4.36 2.52 -18.23
N TRP A 155 -3.91 1.27 -18.10
CA TRP A 155 -3.71 0.60 -16.81
C TRP A 155 -2.45 -0.25 -16.81
N MET A 156 -1.96 -0.59 -15.64
CA MET A 156 -0.78 -1.42 -15.43
C MET A 156 -1.22 -2.79 -14.89
N PRO A 157 -0.94 -3.90 -15.58
CA PRO A 157 -1.28 -5.22 -15.06
C PRO A 157 -0.53 -5.51 -13.76
N VAL A 158 -1.17 -6.21 -12.83
CA VAL A 158 -0.48 -6.74 -11.65
C VAL A 158 0.33 -7.99 -12.03
N ALA A 159 1.47 -8.21 -11.37
CA ALA A 159 2.32 -9.35 -11.66
C ALA A 159 2.81 -10.04 -10.39
N VAL A 160 2.61 -11.35 -10.31
CA VAL A 160 3.23 -12.20 -9.29
C VAL A 160 4.55 -12.70 -9.84
N LEU A 161 5.66 -12.19 -9.29
CA LEU A 161 7.02 -12.52 -9.72
C LEU A 161 7.78 -13.28 -8.64
N GLY A 162 8.66 -14.19 -9.07
CA GLY A 162 9.54 -14.93 -8.18
C GLY A 162 10.62 -14.04 -7.55
N ASP A 163 11.18 -14.52 -6.43
CA ASP A 163 12.24 -13.82 -5.69
C ASP A 163 13.47 -13.51 -6.55
N ASP A 164 13.87 -14.45 -7.42
CA ASP A 164 15.04 -14.27 -8.29
C ASP A 164 14.83 -13.11 -9.26
N THR A 165 13.62 -12.96 -9.80
CA THR A 165 13.26 -11.85 -10.70
C THR A 165 13.21 -10.53 -9.94
N LEU A 166 12.56 -10.50 -8.77
CA LEU A 166 12.47 -9.28 -7.94
C LEU A 166 13.83 -8.81 -7.44
N ARG A 167 14.77 -9.74 -7.17
CA ARG A 167 16.14 -9.45 -6.69
C ARG A 167 17.14 -9.17 -7.84
N ALA A 168 16.71 -9.30 -9.08
CA ALA A 168 17.57 -9.04 -10.22
C ALA A 168 17.96 -7.55 -10.30
N LEU A 169 19.22 -7.25 -10.57
CA LEU A 169 19.74 -5.87 -10.65
C LEU A 169 19.15 -5.03 -11.79
N ASP A 170 18.51 -5.67 -12.74
CA ASP A 170 17.84 -5.02 -13.87
C ASP A 170 16.33 -4.86 -13.66
N PHE A 171 15.79 -5.21 -12.50
CA PHE A 171 14.37 -5.02 -12.20
C PHE A 171 14.01 -3.53 -12.09
N GLN A 172 14.84 -2.71 -11.46
CA GLN A 172 14.68 -1.25 -11.28
C GLN A 172 13.31 -0.86 -10.69
N PRO A 173 13.05 -1.18 -9.41
CA PRO A 173 11.81 -0.79 -8.76
C PRO A 173 11.62 0.73 -8.74
N ALA A 174 10.42 1.17 -9.04
CA ALA A 174 10.01 2.56 -9.04
C ALA A 174 8.73 2.75 -8.22
N ILE A 175 8.61 3.92 -7.61
CA ILE A 175 7.39 4.41 -6.97
C ILE A 175 7.14 5.81 -7.51
N VAL A 176 5.93 6.02 -8.02
CA VAL A 176 5.45 7.30 -8.54
C VAL A 176 4.05 7.54 -7.99
N GLY A 177 3.82 8.72 -7.44
CA GLY A 177 2.53 9.07 -6.85
C GLY A 177 2.45 10.54 -6.47
N TYR A 178 1.60 10.88 -5.52
CA TYR A 178 1.18 12.24 -5.19
C TYR A 178 1.53 12.58 -3.73
N PRO A 179 2.77 13.02 -3.45
CA PRO A 179 3.21 13.34 -2.11
C PRO A 179 2.57 14.65 -1.59
N ALA A 180 2.18 14.66 -0.32
CA ALA A 180 1.56 15.83 0.32
C ALA A 180 2.57 16.90 0.78
N ASP A 181 3.87 16.63 0.70
CA ASP A 181 4.95 17.59 1.00
C ASP A 181 5.38 18.42 -0.22
N GLN A 182 4.73 18.20 -1.36
CA GLN A 182 4.92 18.94 -2.61
C GLN A 182 3.64 19.71 -2.96
N ASP A 183 3.65 20.46 -4.07
CA ASP A 183 2.45 21.15 -4.55
C ASP A 183 1.32 20.14 -4.79
N LEU A 184 0.13 20.44 -4.26
CA LEU A 184 -1.01 19.51 -4.27
C LEU A 184 -1.34 19.00 -5.68
N GLY A 185 -1.47 17.70 -5.80
CA GLY A 185 -1.83 17.05 -7.07
C GLY A 185 -0.69 17.00 -8.09
N THR A 186 0.54 17.39 -7.73
CA THR A 186 1.70 17.17 -8.59
C THR A 186 2.27 15.76 -8.37
N MET A 187 2.65 15.10 -9.47
CA MET A 187 3.14 13.73 -9.45
C MET A 187 4.66 13.69 -9.32
N TRP A 188 5.17 12.91 -8.38
CA TRP A 188 6.59 12.78 -8.08
C TRP A 188 6.98 11.31 -7.90
N GLY A 189 8.23 11.00 -8.24
CA GLY A 189 8.74 9.64 -8.04
C GLY A 189 10.22 9.50 -8.25
N VAL A 190 10.69 8.30 -7.95
CA VAL A 190 12.09 7.89 -8.14
C VAL A 190 12.16 6.37 -8.30
N SER A 191 13.23 5.87 -8.93
CA SER A 191 13.54 4.45 -9.05
C SER A 191 14.87 4.11 -8.42
N ARG A 192 15.07 2.83 -8.12
CA ARG A 192 16.34 2.25 -7.64
C ARG A 192 16.78 1.11 -8.54
N ALA A 193 17.99 0.64 -8.31
CA ALA A 193 18.53 -0.48 -9.08
C ALA A 193 17.93 -1.84 -8.65
N PHE A 194 17.52 -1.98 -7.38
CA PHE A 194 17.01 -3.23 -6.81
C PHE A 194 16.21 -2.97 -5.52
N PHE A 195 15.54 -4.00 -5.00
CA PHE A 195 14.98 -4.01 -3.66
C PHE A 195 16.06 -4.32 -2.63
N GLU A 196 16.03 -3.66 -1.49
CA GLU A 196 16.93 -3.94 -0.35
C GLU A 196 16.60 -5.29 0.30
N ILE A 197 15.30 -5.58 0.51
CA ILE A 197 14.81 -6.84 1.07
C ILE A 197 13.54 -7.25 0.33
N VAL A 198 13.45 -8.54 -0.02
CA VAL A 198 12.25 -9.19 -0.55
C VAL A 198 11.85 -10.27 0.44
N GLU A 199 10.69 -10.12 1.05
CA GLU A 199 10.05 -11.09 1.95
C GLU A 199 8.83 -11.73 1.28
N ASP A 200 8.20 -12.70 1.94
CA ASP A 200 7.05 -13.42 1.37
C ASP A 200 5.89 -12.47 1.06
N PHE A 201 5.60 -11.52 1.98
CA PHE A 201 4.47 -10.58 1.86
C PHE A 201 4.88 -9.12 1.71
N ARG A 202 6.18 -8.79 1.78
CA ARG A 202 6.65 -7.40 1.81
C ARG A 202 7.89 -7.17 0.95
N LEU A 203 7.95 -5.94 0.40
CA LEU A 203 9.09 -5.41 -0.33
C LEU A 203 9.66 -4.21 0.42
N PHE A 204 10.99 -4.16 0.63
CA PHE A 204 11.68 -3.06 1.28
C PHE A 204 12.68 -2.41 0.33
N TYR A 205 12.74 -1.10 0.36
CA TYR A 205 13.53 -0.29 -0.58
C TYR A 205 13.96 1.03 0.05
N ASP A 206 15.03 1.62 -0.49
CA ASP A 206 15.54 2.95 -0.15
C ASP A 206 14.95 4.07 -1.05
N ILE A 207 13.83 3.80 -1.70
CA ILE A 207 13.09 4.78 -2.52
C ILE A 207 12.44 5.81 -1.60
N ASP A 208 12.73 7.10 -1.86
CA ASP A 208 12.15 8.21 -1.12
C ASP A 208 10.64 8.33 -1.36
N THR A 209 9.89 8.46 -0.26
CA THR A 209 8.43 8.68 -0.30
C THR A 209 7.99 9.62 0.81
N ALA A 210 6.82 10.22 0.67
CA ALA A 210 6.19 11.07 1.68
C ALA A 210 4.71 10.74 1.82
N PRO A 211 4.05 11.14 2.94
CA PRO A 211 2.60 11.03 3.09
C PRO A 211 1.87 11.51 1.82
N GLY A 212 0.80 10.82 1.44
CA GLY A 212 0.09 11.02 0.18
C GLY A 212 0.54 10.06 -0.93
N GLN A 213 1.78 9.53 -0.89
CA GLN A 213 2.22 8.45 -1.80
C GLN A 213 1.75 7.05 -1.36
N SER A 214 1.05 6.93 -0.22
CA SER A 214 0.33 5.71 0.17
C SER A 214 -0.53 5.20 -0.97
N GLY A 215 -0.43 3.91 -1.28
CA GLY A 215 -1.17 3.27 -2.36
C GLY A 215 -0.53 3.39 -3.75
N SER A 216 0.59 4.12 -3.88
CA SER A 216 1.36 4.10 -5.13
C SER A 216 1.78 2.68 -5.48
N ALA A 217 1.69 2.31 -6.76
CA ALA A 217 2.24 1.04 -7.22
C ALA A 217 3.75 0.97 -7.02
N ILE A 218 4.23 -0.20 -6.65
CA ILE A 218 5.62 -0.61 -6.78
C ILE A 218 5.72 -1.38 -8.10
N TRP A 219 6.52 -0.89 -9.04
CA TRP A 219 6.56 -1.42 -10.41
C TRP A 219 7.96 -1.37 -11.00
N SER A 220 8.20 -2.05 -12.12
CA SER A 220 9.48 -2.03 -12.80
C SER A 220 9.57 -0.93 -13.85
N LEU A 221 10.59 -0.05 -13.72
CA LEU A 221 10.92 0.97 -14.72
C LEU A 221 11.81 0.40 -15.85
N ALA A 222 12.45 -0.74 -15.65
CA ALA A 222 13.34 -1.32 -16.64
C ALA A 222 12.61 -1.69 -17.92
N ASP A 223 13.19 -1.32 -19.07
CA ASP A 223 12.72 -1.81 -20.35
C ASP A 223 12.81 -3.34 -20.41
N GLY A 224 11.70 -4.00 -20.73
CA GLY A 224 11.68 -5.45 -20.83
C GLY A 224 10.31 -6.07 -20.50
N PRO A 225 10.27 -7.37 -20.20
CA PRO A 225 9.02 -8.07 -19.97
C PRO A 225 8.26 -7.63 -18.70
N HIS A 226 8.94 -6.99 -17.76
CA HIS A 226 8.36 -6.52 -16.49
C HIS A 226 8.09 -5.01 -16.46
N PHE A 227 8.35 -4.29 -17.57
CA PHE A 227 8.06 -2.84 -17.64
C PHE A 227 6.59 -2.56 -17.34
N ALA A 228 6.37 -1.56 -16.48
CA ALA A 228 5.04 -1.10 -16.08
C ALA A 228 4.12 -2.22 -15.53
N LYS A 229 4.68 -3.21 -14.81
CA LYS A 229 3.91 -4.23 -14.08
C LYS A 229 3.94 -3.95 -12.59
N VAL A 230 2.77 -3.98 -11.97
CA VAL A 230 2.63 -3.74 -10.52
C VAL A 230 3.01 -5.00 -9.77
N VAL A 231 4.05 -4.92 -8.93
CA VAL A 231 4.54 -6.04 -8.10
C VAL A 231 4.31 -5.83 -6.62
N GLY A 232 3.67 -4.72 -6.26
CA GLY A 232 3.33 -4.39 -4.88
C GLY A 232 2.71 -3.01 -4.74
N ILE A 233 2.35 -2.67 -3.52
CA ILE A 233 1.69 -1.41 -3.13
C ILE A 233 2.53 -0.75 -2.05
N HIS A 234 2.93 0.51 -2.26
CA HIS A 234 3.64 1.30 -1.25
C HIS A 234 2.70 1.67 -0.10
N THR A 235 3.11 1.40 1.13
CA THR A 235 2.28 1.63 2.31
C THR A 235 2.96 2.49 3.36
N GLN A 236 4.21 2.19 3.73
CA GLN A 236 4.80 2.74 4.95
C GLN A 236 6.32 2.93 4.87
N GLY A 237 6.87 3.68 5.85
CA GLY A 237 8.28 3.69 6.20
C GLY A 237 8.58 2.77 7.39
N VAL A 238 9.85 2.37 7.55
CA VAL A 238 10.35 1.69 8.75
C VAL A 238 10.68 2.71 9.81
N ALA A 239 10.34 2.45 11.08
CA ALA A 239 10.52 3.39 12.19
C ALA A 239 11.95 3.92 12.37
N ALA A 240 12.96 3.19 11.89
CA ALA A 240 14.35 3.63 11.91
C ALA A 240 14.66 4.69 10.83
N GLY A 241 13.72 4.98 9.91
CA GLY A 241 13.91 5.94 8.81
C GLY A 241 14.99 5.52 7.80
N THR A 242 15.24 4.22 7.66
CA THR A 242 16.29 3.68 6.79
C THR A 242 15.77 3.03 5.53
N LEU A 243 14.51 2.59 5.53
CA LEU A 243 13.82 1.97 4.39
C LEU A 243 12.35 2.38 4.38
N ASN A 244 11.79 2.41 3.21
CA ASN A 244 10.35 2.37 2.99
C ASN A 244 9.95 0.95 2.57
N ASN A 245 8.66 0.65 2.60
CA ASN A 245 8.18 -0.69 2.29
C ASN A 245 6.74 -0.68 1.79
N GLY A 246 6.31 -1.84 1.31
CA GLY A 246 4.95 -2.04 0.85
C GLY A 246 4.56 -3.51 0.81
N SER A 247 3.27 -3.76 0.62
CA SER A 247 2.72 -5.10 0.43
C SER A 247 3.18 -5.66 -0.92
N ARG A 248 3.67 -6.89 -0.92
CA ARG A 248 4.11 -7.60 -2.13
C ARG A 248 2.90 -8.19 -2.86
N MET A 249 2.88 -8.09 -4.17
CA MET A 249 1.97 -8.85 -5.00
C MET A 249 2.45 -10.30 -5.05
N ASP A 250 1.85 -11.16 -4.24
CA ASP A 250 2.04 -12.59 -4.22
C ASP A 250 0.78 -13.33 -4.65
N LEU A 251 0.77 -14.66 -4.57
CA LEU A 251 -0.39 -15.44 -4.99
C LEU A 251 -1.59 -15.28 -4.06
N GLU A 252 -1.36 -15.04 -2.76
CA GLU A 252 -2.43 -14.88 -1.78
C GLU A 252 -3.11 -13.53 -1.96
N LEU A 253 -2.34 -12.44 -2.11
CA LEU A 253 -2.87 -11.12 -2.41
C LEU A 253 -3.61 -11.12 -3.75
N LEU A 254 -3.07 -11.76 -4.78
CA LEU A 254 -3.75 -11.85 -6.09
C LEU A 254 -5.07 -12.61 -5.99
N ASP A 255 -5.16 -13.72 -5.24
CA ASP A 255 -6.39 -14.50 -5.07
C ASP A 255 -7.47 -13.68 -4.34
N ASP A 256 -7.08 -12.96 -3.29
CA ASP A 256 -7.97 -12.06 -2.57
C ASP A 256 -8.44 -10.88 -3.44
N LEU A 257 -7.54 -10.29 -4.25
CA LEU A 257 -7.86 -9.21 -5.18
C LEU A 257 -8.86 -9.67 -6.26
N LEU A 258 -8.66 -10.88 -6.81
CA LEU A 258 -9.59 -11.50 -7.75
C LEU A 258 -10.96 -11.75 -7.10
N THR A 259 -10.97 -12.20 -5.84
CA THR A 259 -12.21 -12.41 -5.08
C THR A 259 -12.92 -11.08 -4.83
N ALA A 260 -12.21 -10.04 -4.44
CA ALA A 260 -12.76 -8.70 -4.25
C ALA A 260 -13.40 -8.18 -5.55
N CYS A 261 -12.69 -8.30 -6.68
CA CYS A 261 -13.23 -7.89 -7.98
C CYS A 261 -14.42 -8.73 -8.44
N GLU A 262 -14.46 -10.05 -8.14
CA GLU A 262 -15.65 -10.86 -8.42
C GLU A 262 -16.87 -10.36 -7.63
N VAL A 263 -16.69 -10.00 -6.36
CA VAL A 263 -17.78 -9.48 -5.50
C VAL A 263 -18.24 -8.09 -5.95
N MET A 264 -17.34 -7.18 -6.23
CA MET A 264 -17.65 -5.81 -6.66
C MET A 264 -18.03 -5.71 -8.12
N GLY A 265 -17.69 -6.70 -8.95
CA GLY A 265 -17.87 -6.70 -10.40
C GLY A 265 -16.83 -5.88 -11.15
N CYS A 266 -15.63 -5.69 -10.62
CA CYS A 266 -14.52 -5.04 -11.32
C CYS A 266 -13.69 -6.02 -12.16
N THR A 267 -12.87 -5.46 -13.04
CA THR A 267 -12.01 -6.22 -13.95
C THR A 267 -10.55 -5.80 -13.74
N ILE A 268 -9.65 -6.77 -13.59
CA ILE A 268 -8.22 -6.52 -13.49
C ILE A 268 -7.46 -7.30 -14.56
N GLU A 269 -6.25 -6.82 -14.88
CA GLU A 269 -5.31 -7.55 -15.73
C GLU A 269 -4.13 -8.04 -14.89
N PHE A 270 -3.74 -9.30 -15.05
CA PHE A 270 -2.67 -9.88 -14.25
C PHE A 270 -1.81 -10.88 -15.02
N GLU A 271 -0.59 -11.08 -14.50
CA GLU A 271 0.35 -12.09 -14.97
C GLU A 271 0.94 -12.85 -13.78
N ILE A 272 1.23 -14.13 -13.97
CA ILE A 272 1.94 -14.95 -13.01
C ILE A 272 3.17 -15.51 -13.69
N GLU A 273 4.36 -15.19 -13.15
CA GLU A 273 5.59 -15.82 -13.61
C GLU A 273 5.55 -17.31 -13.31
N ASP A 274 6.14 -18.13 -14.18
CA ASP A 274 6.27 -19.58 -13.95
C ASP A 274 7.22 -19.82 -12.77
N LEU A 275 6.65 -19.80 -11.58
CA LEU A 275 7.38 -20.01 -10.34
C LEU A 275 7.89 -21.45 -10.33
N ALA A 276 9.20 -21.65 -10.34
CA ALA A 276 9.78 -22.97 -10.18
C ALA A 276 9.21 -23.62 -8.91
N PRO A 277 8.72 -24.88 -8.95
CA PRO A 277 8.21 -25.51 -7.75
C PRO A 277 9.29 -25.49 -6.66
N PRO A 278 8.93 -25.24 -5.38
CA PRO A 278 9.90 -25.22 -4.29
C PRO A 278 10.75 -26.49 -4.34
N PRO A 279 12.06 -26.41 -4.09
CA PRO A 279 12.92 -27.58 -4.11
C PRO A 279 12.32 -28.65 -3.17
N LEU A 280 12.05 -29.83 -3.71
CA LEU A 280 11.52 -30.95 -2.93
C LEU A 280 12.39 -31.16 -1.70
N PRO A 281 11.83 -31.29 -0.48
CA PRO A 281 12.60 -31.55 0.72
C PRO A 281 13.50 -32.77 0.47
N PHE A 282 14.77 -32.65 0.79
CA PHE A 282 15.79 -33.69 0.59
C PHE A 282 15.26 -35.06 0.99
N GLY A 283 15.09 -35.96 0.03
CA GLY A 283 14.73 -37.36 0.29
C GLY A 283 13.45 -37.90 -0.39
N VAL A 284 12.69 -37.06 -1.13
CA VAL A 284 11.54 -37.57 -1.89
C VAL A 284 11.98 -37.91 -3.32
N LEU A 285 12.34 -39.18 -3.55
CA LEU A 285 12.47 -39.76 -4.90
C LEU A 285 11.03 -39.98 -5.43
N LEU A 286 10.62 -39.13 -6.39
CA LEU A 286 9.39 -39.43 -7.16
C LEU A 286 9.63 -40.68 -8.01
N PRO A 287 8.71 -41.68 -8.00
CA PRO A 287 8.83 -42.81 -8.90
C PRO A 287 8.74 -42.33 -10.34
N ALA A 288 9.68 -42.78 -11.17
CA ALA A 288 9.67 -42.53 -12.60
C ALA A 288 8.33 -42.99 -13.19
N ILE A 289 7.54 -42.05 -13.71
CA ILE A 289 6.35 -42.38 -14.49
C ILE A 289 6.86 -42.84 -15.85
N ALA A 290 6.81 -44.16 -16.07
CA ALA A 290 7.04 -44.74 -17.39
C ALA A 290 5.93 -44.23 -18.32
N ARG A 291 6.32 -43.54 -19.40
CA ARG A 291 5.42 -43.26 -20.50
C ARG A 291 5.40 -44.49 -21.38
N ASP A 292 4.25 -45.11 -21.47
CA ASP A 292 3.91 -46.11 -22.49
C ASP A 292 3.54 -45.42 -23.82
#